data_406e795f07a1a7d7f6dc7bb2623c2285
#
_entry.id   406e795f07a1a7d7f6dc7bb2623c2285
#
_cell.length_a   1.000
_cell.length_b   1.000
_cell.length_c   1.000
_cell.angle_alpha   90.00
_cell.angle_beta   90.00
_cell.angle_gamma   90.00
#
_symmetry.space_group_name_H-M   'P 1'
#
loop_
_entity.id
_entity.type
_entity.pdbx_description
1 polymer ?
#
loop_
_entity_poly.entity_id
_entity_poly.type
_entity_poly.pdbx_seq_one_letter_code
_entity_poly.pdbx_strand_id
1 'polypeptide(L)'
;VADFSADGNARHDDERISGADLLKIMSCPTNVGRVSVGLLLALWLTLPTPAGAHNGPPFPIIENKKVGPCIVALWTHPDVGTGAFYVFVEPAPGGSVPDDLKIKLGVQPLTGRLSETFYEAQRVKSRGQVQYNAQADFDRQELWRVRLVLQSSQGSGEATTQVEVTPPGFGRWDLLLYLLPFLILAFLWVLGISRMKRRKNARLRNGAETLIAPQTPGQVQRSN
;
A
#
# COMPACT_ATOMS: atom_id res chain seq x y z
N VAL A 1 -44.63 70.36 2.25
CA VAL A 1 -45.60 69.79 1.30
C VAL A 1 -45.13 68.36 0.98
N ALA A 2 -45.95 67.43 1.26
CA ALA A 2 -46.10 66.07 0.82
C ALA A 2 -46.07 65.07 2.01
N ASP A 3 -47.22 64.83 2.37
CA ASP A 3 -47.86 63.73 3.08
C ASP A 3 -47.57 62.42 2.39
N PHE A 4 -47.15 61.38 3.10
CA PHE A 4 -47.27 60.02 2.64
C PHE A 4 -47.47 59.06 3.81
N SER A 5 -48.78 58.85 4.05
CA SER A 5 -49.30 57.77 4.84
C SER A 5 -49.13 56.45 4.10
N ALA A 6 -48.59 55.46 4.74
CA ALA A 6 -48.69 54.07 4.29
C ALA A 6 -48.73 53.11 5.47
N ASP A 7 -49.94 52.70 5.77
CA ASP A 7 -50.27 51.49 6.49
C ASP A 7 -49.55 50.26 5.92
N GLY A 8 -48.88 49.53 6.74
CA GLY A 8 -48.25 48.25 6.45
C GLY A 8 -48.44 47.27 7.59
N ASN A 9 -49.63 46.69 7.67
CA ASN A 9 -50.00 45.62 8.57
C ASN A 9 -49.20 44.35 8.17
N ALA A 10 -48.01 44.15 8.78
CA ALA A 10 -47.26 42.92 8.67
C ALA A 10 -47.85 41.91 9.67
N ARG A 11 -48.63 40.97 9.14
CA ARG A 11 -49.01 39.74 9.85
C ARG A 11 -47.73 38.93 10.11
N HIS A 12 -47.39 38.84 11.37
CA HIS A 12 -46.38 37.91 11.92
C HIS A 12 -47.05 36.53 11.96
N ASP A 13 -46.90 35.75 10.91
CA ASP A 13 -47.25 34.33 10.95
C ASP A 13 -46.19 33.61 11.74
N ASP A 14 -46.51 33.37 13.04
CA ASP A 14 -45.73 32.63 13.99
C ASP A 14 -45.87 31.14 13.61
N GLU A 15 -45.08 30.68 12.62
CA GLU A 15 -44.94 29.24 12.31
C GLU A 15 -44.28 28.52 13.50
N ARG A 16 -45.10 28.14 14.45
CA ARG A 16 -44.71 27.18 15.48
C ARG A 16 -44.38 25.86 14.82
N ILE A 17 -43.10 25.63 14.54
CA ILE A 17 -42.60 24.32 14.18
C ILE A 17 -42.99 23.34 15.28
N SER A 18 -43.95 22.47 14.97
CA SER A 18 -44.43 21.46 15.90
C SER A 18 -43.29 20.53 16.28
N GLY A 19 -43.14 20.26 17.58
CA GLY A 19 -42.12 19.31 18.07
C GLY A 19 -42.15 17.91 17.43
N ALA A 20 -43.26 17.58 16.75
CA ALA A 20 -43.41 16.36 15.98
C ALA A 20 -42.58 16.37 14.69
N ASP A 21 -42.33 17.55 14.11
CA ASP A 21 -41.52 17.65 12.87
C ASP A 21 -40.02 17.55 13.15
N LEU A 22 -39.57 18.02 14.33
CA LEU A 22 -38.18 17.83 14.79
C LEU A 22 -37.83 16.35 15.08
N LEU A 23 -38.79 15.58 15.60
CA LEU A 23 -38.61 14.14 15.83
C LEU A 23 -38.56 13.32 14.54
N LYS A 24 -39.20 13.81 13.48
CA LYS A 24 -39.18 13.12 12.16
C LYS A 24 -37.85 13.27 11.41
N ILE A 25 -37.10 14.36 11.67
CA ILE A 25 -35.77 14.60 11.11
C ILE A 25 -34.72 13.69 11.79
N MET A 26 -34.89 13.33 13.08
CA MET A 26 -33.98 12.50 13.82
C MET A 26 -34.16 10.98 13.59
N SER A 27 -35.20 10.54 12.88
CA SER A 27 -35.51 9.12 12.68
C SER A 27 -35.03 8.54 11.34
N CYS A 28 -33.95 9.07 10.76
CA CYS A 28 -33.31 8.46 9.58
C CYS A 28 -32.03 7.69 9.98
N PRO A 29 -32.12 6.52 10.65
CA PRO A 29 -30.94 5.82 11.20
C PRO A 29 -30.09 5.10 10.16
N THR A 30 -30.44 5.19 8.86
CA THR A 30 -29.77 4.40 7.81
C THR A 30 -28.62 5.11 7.11
N ASN A 31 -28.53 6.44 7.20
CA ASN A 31 -27.50 7.19 6.50
C ASN A 31 -26.25 7.44 7.35
N VAL A 32 -26.37 7.60 8.65
CA VAL A 32 -25.23 7.89 9.54
C VAL A 32 -24.24 6.71 9.56
N GLY A 33 -24.75 5.47 9.63
CA GLY A 33 -23.89 4.29 9.59
C GLY A 33 -23.14 4.11 8.25
N ARG A 34 -23.76 4.52 7.14
CA ARG A 34 -23.15 4.45 5.80
C ARG A 34 -22.05 5.50 5.61
N VAL A 35 -22.28 6.71 6.11
CA VAL A 35 -21.30 7.80 6.04
C VAL A 35 -20.12 7.49 6.96
N SER A 36 -20.35 6.96 8.19
CA SER A 36 -19.28 6.61 9.12
C SER A 36 -18.37 5.50 8.59
N VAL A 37 -18.95 4.47 7.96
CA VAL A 37 -18.15 3.39 7.33
C VAL A 37 -17.33 3.91 6.15
N GLY A 38 -17.91 4.79 5.32
CA GLY A 38 -17.19 5.41 4.21
C GLY A 38 -16.02 6.29 4.68
N LEU A 39 -16.23 7.06 5.75
CA LEU A 39 -15.21 7.94 6.33
C LEU A 39 -14.07 7.16 6.97
N LEU A 40 -14.39 6.07 7.69
CA LEU A 40 -13.39 5.17 8.27
C LEU A 40 -12.57 4.46 7.19
N LEU A 41 -13.21 4.05 6.09
CA LEU A 41 -12.52 3.41 4.97
C LEU A 41 -11.61 4.42 4.25
N ALA A 42 -12.07 5.64 4.02
CA ALA A 42 -11.26 6.71 3.44
C ALA A 42 -10.08 7.08 4.33
N LEU A 43 -10.27 7.17 5.65
CA LEU A 43 -9.20 7.41 6.61
C LEU A 43 -8.17 6.28 6.62
N TRP A 44 -8.60 5.04 6.49
CA TRP A 44 -7.70 3.88 6.46
C TRP A 44 -6.86 3.83 5.17
N LEU A 45 -7.42 4.26 4.02
CA LEU A 45 -6.72 4.38 2.75
C LEU A 45 -5.71 5.53 2.71
N THR A 46 -5.82 6.52 3.58
CA THR A 46 -4.89 7.66 3.66
C THR A 46 -3.75 7.46 4.66
N LEU A 47 -3.79 6.39 5.48
CA LEU A 47 -2.68 6.08 6.37
C LEU A 47 -1.47 5.66 5.52
N PRO A 48 -0.33 6.39 5.60
CA PRO A 48 0.88 5.98 4.92
C PRO A 48 1.36 4.67 5.56
N THR A 49 1.20 3.57 4.86
CA THR A 49 1.86 2.33 5.25
C THR A 49 3.34 2.47 4.94
N PRO A 50 4.25 2.22 5.90
CA PRO A 50 5.66 2.10 5.56
C PRO A 50 5.77 0.95 4.53
N ALA A 51 6.02 1.34 3.27
CA ALA A 51 6.25 0.39 2.19
C ALA A 51 7.63 -0.27 2.38
N GLY A 52 7.72 -1.22 3.30
CA GLY A 52 8.87 -2.10 3.48
C GLY A 52 8.85 -3.26 2.49
N ALA A 53 8.42 -3.04 1.26
CA ALA A 53 8.36 -4.07 0.24
C ALA A 53 9.61 -4.00 -0.63
N HIS A 54 10.63 -4.77 -0.31
CA HIS A 54 11.82 -4.93 -1.14
C HIS A 54 11.77 -6.19 -2.03
N ASN A 55 10.79 -6.25 -2.90
CA ASN A 55 10.88 -6.97 -4.17
C ASN A 55 11.04 -5.96 -5.33
N GLY A 56 11.69 -4.83 -5.05
CA GLY A 56 12.01 -3.82 -6.04
C GLY A 56 13.16 -4.25 -6.95
N PRO A 57 13.38 -3.55 -8.10
CA PRO A 57 14.56 -3.79 -8.93
C PRO A 57 15.84 -3.48 -8.14
N PRO A 58 16.98 -4.13 -8.49
CA PRO A 58 18.26 -3.78 -7.93
C PRO A 58 18.54 -2.28 -8.02
N PHE A 59 19.17 -1.70 -7.02
CA PHE A 59 19.52 -0.27 -7.00
C PHE A 59 21.05 -0.07 -6.88
N PRO A 60 21.58 1.03 -7.40
CA PRO A 60 22.99 1.30 -7.38
C PRO A 60 23.46 1.74 -5.98
N ILE A 61 24.58 1.20 -5.52
CA ILE A 61 25.27 1.61 -4.28
C ILE A 61 26.67 2.16 -4.56
N ILE A 62 27.22 1.92 -5.74
CA ILE A 62 28.38 2.58 -6.29
C ILE A 62 28.08 2.90 -7.76
N GLU A 63 28.28 4.14 -8.17
CA GLU A 63 28.10 4.58 -9.56
C GLU A 63 29.40 5.16 -10.12
N ASN A 64 29.77 4.70 -11.30
CA ASN A 64 30.87 5.26 -12.12
C ASN A 64 32.17 5.54 -11.36
N LYS A 65 32.51 4.70 -10.40
CA LYS A 65 33.71 4.88 -9.59
C LYS A 65 34.93 4.21 -10.25
N LYS A 66 36.01 4.98 -10.41
CA LYS A 66 37.28 4.40 -10.86
C LYS A 66 37.88 3.53 -9.75
N VAL A 67 38.10 2.25 -10.05
CA VAL A 67 38.70 1.24 -9.16
C VAL A 67 39.78 0.48 -9.93
N GLY A 68 41.04 0.76 -9.63
CA GLY A 68 42.17 0.23 -10.40
C GLY A 68 42.11 0.63 -11.88
N PRO A 69 42.24 -0.35 -12.81
CA PRO A 69 42.21 -0.10 -14.25
C PRO A 69 40.79 0.09 -14.84
N CYS A 70 39.75 -0.04 -14.02
CA CYS A 70 38.35 -0.06 -14.48
C CYS A 70 37.52 1.03 -13.83
N ILE A 71 36.41 1.35 -14.48
CA ILE A 71 35.26 2.09 -13.91
C ILE A 71 34.20 1.06 -13.56
N VAL A 72 33.67 1.15 -12.34
CA VAL A 72 32.70 0.17 -11.83
C VAL A 72 31.41 0.82 -11.36
N ALA A 73 30.30 0.13 -11.59
CA ALA A 73 29.04 0.38 -10.95
C ALA A 73 28.62 -0.88 -10.20
N LEU A 74 28.22 -0.74 -8.95
CA LEU A 74 27.74 -1.84 -8.11
C LEU A 74 26.28 -1.64 -7.77
N TRP A 75 25.47 -2.58 -8.17
CA TRP A 75 24.04 -2.64 -7.89
C TRP A 75 23.76 -3.80 -6.95
N THR A 76 22.75 -3.66 -6.12
CA THR A 76 22.43 -4.68 -5.14
C THR A 76 20.92 -4.81 -4.91
N HIS A 77 20.56 -5.98 -4.43
CA HIS A 77 19.26 -6.31 -3.86
C HIS A 77 19.52 -6.96 -2.49
N PRO A 78 19.65 -6.15 -1.43
CA PRO A 78 20.19 -6.59 -0.14
C PRO A 78 19.08 -7.08 0.78
N ASP A 79 18.62 -8.31 0.60
CA ASP A 79 17.64 -8.94 1.48
C ASP A 79 18.30 -9.74 2.58
N VAL A 80 17.65 -9.80 3.76
CA VAL A 80 18.02 -10.77 4.81
C VAL A 80 17.86 -12.18 4.25
N GLY A 81 18.86 -13.01 4.48
CA GLY A 81 19.07 -14.27 3.78
C GLY A 81 20.15 -14.08 2.73
N THR A 82 19.81 -14.26 1.47
CA THR A 82 20.78 -14.14 0.36
C THR A 82 20.52 -12.87 -0.45
N GLY A 83 21.42 -11.91 -0.35
CA GLY A 83 21.42 -10.70 -1.16
C GLY A 83 22.20 -10.87 -2.46
N ALA A 84 21.70 -10.29 -3.54
CA ALA A 84 22.33 -10.33 -4.87
C ALA A 84 23.09 -9.04 -5.17
N PHE A 85 24.26 -9.20 -5.80
CA PHE A 85 25.12 -8.09 -6.22
C PHE A 85 25.45 -8.22 -7.70
N TYR A 86 25.39 -7.10 -8.43
CA TYR A 86 25.67 -6.99 -9.85
C TYR A 86 26.74 -5.92 -10.04
N VAL A 87 27.93 -6.34 -10.48
CA VAL A 87 29.06 -5.47 -10.75
C VAL A 87 29.17 -5.26 -12.25
N PHE A 88 28.95 -4.05 -12.69
CA PHE A 88 29.19 -3.64 -14.09
C PHE A 88 30.58 -3.03 -14.17
N VAL A 89 31.35 -3.48 -15.17
CA VAL A 89 32.73 -3.09 -15.34
C VAL A 89 32.92 -2.50 -16.73
N GLU A 90 33.45 -1.29 -16.76
CA GLU A 90 33.85 -0.58 -17.99
C GLU A 90 35.35 -0.29 -17.97
N PRO A 91 36.01 -0.23 -19.11
CA PRO A 91 37.41 0.15 -19.16
C PRO A 91 37.58 1.62 -18.75
N ALA A 92 38.64 1.93 -18.03
CA ALA A 92 39.04 3.34 -17.88
C ALA A 92 39.42 3.95 -19.24
N PRO A 93 39.33 5.29 -19.42
CA PRO A 93 39.67 5.95 -20.67
C PRO A 93 41.06 5.54 -21.18
N GLY A 94 41.10 5.04 -22.43
CA GLY A 94 42.33 4.55 -23.06
C GLY A 94 42.79 3.14 -22.68
N GLY A 95 41.99 2.42 -21.85
CA GLY A 95 42.25 1.06 -21.43
C GLY A 95 41.32 0.02 -22.04
N SER A 96 41.48 -1.24 -21.61
CA SER A 96 40.57 -2.33 -21.85
C SER A 96 40.26 -3.05 -20.54
N VAL A 97 39.13 -3.74 -20.49
CA VAL A 97 38.83 -4.61 -19.32
C VAL A 97 39.75 -5.81 -19.35
N PRO A 98 40.55 -6.07 -18.32
CA PRO A 98 41.45 -7.22 -18.29
C PRO A 98 40.66 -8.55 -18.33
N ASP A 99 41.16 -9.52 -19.12
CA ASP A 99 40.51 -10.84 -19.20
C ASP A 99 40.69 -11.66 -17.92
N ASP A 100 41.77 -11.41 -17.18
CA ASP A 100 42.11 -12.03 -15.89
C ASP A 100 41.52 -11.34 -14.67
N LEU A 101 40.56 -10.41 -14.90
CA LEU A 101 39.93 -9.65 -13.82
C LEU A 101 39.18 -10.57 -12.86
N LYS A 102 39.61 -10.53 -11.61
CA LYS A 102 38.94 -11.19 -10.46
C LYS A 102 38.31 -10.16 -9.57
N ILE A 103 37.06 -10.38 -9.22
CA ILE A 103 36.29 -9.49 -8.38
C ILE A 103 35.86 -10.24 -7.12
N LYS A 104 36.13 -9.65 -5.95
CA LYS A 104 35.67 -10.14 -4.65
C LYS A 104 34.83 -9.10 -3.97
N LEU A 105 33.77 -9.56 -3.32
CA LEU A 105 32.87 -8.74 -2.53
C LEU A 105 33.02 -9.10 -1.05
N GLY A 106 33.53 -8.17 -0.26
CA GLY A 106 33.59 -8.31 1.19
C GLY A 106 32.35 -7.69 1.82
N VAL A 107 31.69 -8.39 2.74
CA VAL A 107 30.58 -7.88 3.52
C VAL A 107 30.84 -8.02 5.00
N GLN A 108 30.51 -6.99 5.76
CA GLN A 108 30.68 -6.95 7.20
C GLN A 108 29.58 -6.07 7.84
N PRO A 109 28.94 -6.52 8.93
CA PRO A 109 28.06 -5.63 9.70
C PRO A 109 28.82 -4.39 10.17
N LEU A 110 28.24 -3.21 10.05
CA LEU A 110 28.89 -1.96 10.46
C LEU A 110 29.17 -1.94 11.96
N THR A 111 28.39 -2.68 12.75
CA THR A 111 28.60 -2.88 14.19
C THR A 111 29.86 -3.68 14.51
N GLY A 112 30.48 -4.37 13.53
CA GLY A 112 31.67 -5.18 13.72
C GLY A 112 31.43 -6.48 14.47
N ARG A 113 30.18 -6.89 14.70
CA ARG A 113 29.86 -8.14 15.45
C ARG A 113 30.26 -9.42 14.73
N LEU A 114 30.42 -9.39 13.41
CA LEU A 114 30.93 -10.47 12.58
C LEU A 114 32.20 -10.01 11.85
N SER A 115 33.09 -10.96 11.58
CA SER A 115 34.24 -10.71 10.71
C SER A 115 33.80 -10.51 9.28
N GLU A 116 34.60 -9.79 8.50
CA GLU A 116 34.35 -9.62 7.08
C GLU A 116 34.42 -10.95 6.33
N THR A 117 33.39 -11.22 5.54
CA THR A 117 33.31 -12.42 4.70
C THR A 117 33.42 -12.01 3.24
N PHE A 118 34.22 -12.74 2.46
CA PHE A 118 34.43 -12.47 1.05
C PHE A 118 33.75 -13.51 0.18
N TYR A 119 33.06 -13.00 -0.86
CA TYR A 119 32.41 -13.78 -1.90
C TYR A 119 33.04 -13.47 -3.26
N GLU A 120 33.26 -14.49 -4.07
CA GLU A 120 33.80 -14.31 -5.42
C GLU A 120 32.66 -13.99 -6.39
N ALA A 121 32.84 -12.93 -7.18
CA ALA A 121 31.91 -12.59 -8.22
C ALA A 121 32.21 -13.35 -9.51
N GLN A 122 31.21 -13.96 -10.10
CA GLN A 122 31.31 -14.73 -11.33
C GLN A 122 30.97 -13.88 -12.55
N ARG A 123 31.80 -13.95 -13.58
CA ARG A 123 31.58 -13.26 -14.86
C ARG A 123 30.38 -13.85 -15.59
N VAL A 124 29.44 -12.99 -15.97
CA VAL A 124 28.24 -13.36 -16.71
C VAL A 124 28.29 -12.72 -18.10
N LYS A 125 27.94 -13.49 -19.12
CA LYS A 125 27.79 -12.94 -20.48
C LYS A 125 26.52 -12.11 -20.55
N SER A 126 26.66 -10.78 -20.59
CA SER A 126 25.58 -9.84 -20.82
C SER A 126 25.73 -9.19 -22.20
N ARG A 127 24.62 -8.71 -22.77
CA ARG A 127 24.62 -8.09 -24.10
C ARG A 127 25.41 -6.77 -24.08
N GLY A 128 26.68 -6.82 -24.47
CA GLY A 128 27.50 -5.63 -24.70
C GLY A 128 28.18 -5.02 -23.49
N GLN A 129 27.96 -5.55 -22.27
CA GLN A 129 28.61 -5.08 -21.04
C GLN A 129 29.25 -6.24 -20.28
N VAL A 130 30.38 -5.95 -19.64
CA VAL A 130 31.03 -6.91 -18.74
C VAL A 130 30.37 -6.83 -17.36
N GLN A 131 29.69 -7.91 -17.00
CA GLN A 131 28.95 -8.02 -15.76
C GLN A 131 29.50 -9.17 -14.91
N TYR A 132 29.57 -8.96 -13.61
CA TYR A 132 29.86 -9.99 -12.63
C TYR A 132 28.74 -10.05 -11.59
N ASN A 133 28.36 -11.25 -11.19
CA ASN A 133 27.34 -11.49 -10.19
C ASN A 133 27.94 -12.15 -8.96
N ALA A 134 27.56 -11.69 -7.78
CA ALA A 134 27.89 -12.32 -6.51
C ALA A 134 26.63 -12.43 -5.65
N GLN A 135 26.64 -13.41 -4.74
CA GLN A 135 25.63 -13.54 -3.70
C GLN A 135 26.31 -13.47 -2.34
N ALA A 136 25.72 -12.77 -1.40
CA ALA A 136 26.23 -12.66 -0.05
C ALA A 136 25.11 -12.94 0.96
N ASP A 137 25.45 -13.57 2.08
CA ASP A 137 24.49 -13.91 3.12
C ASP A 137 24.42 -12.82 4.19
N PHE A 138 23.21 -12.39 4.51
CA PHE A 138 22.90 -11.41 5.53
C PHE A 138 22.01 -12.04 6.60
N ASP A 139 22.46 -12.07 7.83
CA ASP A 139 21.75 -12.76 8.92
C ASP A 139 20.66 -11.91 9.56
N ARG A 140 20.72 -10.57 9.44
CA ARG A 140 19.70 -9.66 9.98
C ARG A 140 19.68 -8.30 9.28
N GLN A 141 18.58 -7.60 9.48
CA GLN A 141 18.38 -6.21 9.06
C GLN A 141 19.28 -5.28 9.89
N GLU A 142 20.31 -4.74 9.28
CA GLU A 142 21.18 -3.69 9.81
C GLU A 142 21.99 -3.04 8.68
N LEU A 143 22.80 -2.03 9.02
CA LEU A 143 23.75 -1.45 8.10
C LEU A 143 24.98 -2.36 7.94
N TRP A 144 25.30 -2.66 6.68
CA TRP A 144 26.46 -3.48 6.31
C TRP A 144 27.44 -2.66 5.49
N ARG A 145 28.72 -2.85 5.77
CA ARG A 145 29.81 -2.37 4.94
C ARG A 145 30.00 -3.36 3.81
N VAL A 146 30.04 -2.84 2.59
CA VAL A 146 30.32 -3.61 1.37
C VAL A 146 31.62 -3.10 0.78
N ARG A 147 32.58 -3.99 0.60
CA ARG A 147 33.89 -3.72 0.02
C ARG A 147 34.05 -4.50 -1.27
N LEU A 148 34.20 -3.76 -2.37
CA LEU A 148 34.45 -4.32 -3.70
C LEU A 148 35.97 -4.29 -3.93
N VAL A 149 36.56 -5.46 -4.20
CA VAL A 149 38.00 -5.61 -4.46
C VAL A 149 38.18 -6.14 -5.89
N LEU A 150 38.93 -5.41 -6.69
CA LEU A 150 39.31 -5.79 -8.05
C LEU A 150 40.79 -6.16 -8.07
N GLN A 151 41.12 -7.25 -8.75
CA GLN A 151 42.48 -7.73 -8.93
C GLN A 151 42.68 -8.20 -10.38
N SER A 152 43.72 -7.72 -11.05
CA SER A 152 44.10 -8.13 -12.39
C SER A 152 45.62 -7.96 -12.59
N SER A 153 46.12 -8.46 -13.72
CA SER A 153 47.53 -8.21 -14.13
C SER A 153 47.83 -6.74 -14.41
N GLN A 154 46.80 -5.93 -14.73
CA GLN A 154 46.94 -4.49 -14.99
C GLN A 154 46.85 -3.62 -13.73
N GLY A 155 46.62 -4.22 -12.56
CA GLY A 155 46.55 -3.52 -11.28
C GLY A 155 45.38 -4.01 -10.41
N SER A 156 45.35 -3.45 -9.23
CA SER A 156 44.30 -3.73 -8.26
C SER A 156 43.66 -2.45 -7.74
N GLY A 157 42.49 -2.55 -7.19
CA GLY A 157 41.80 -1.43 -6.55
C GLY A 157 40.68 -1.90 -5.65
N GLU A 158 40.25 -1.01 -4.76
CA GLU A 158 39.11 -1.30 -3.89
C GLU A 158 38.17 -0.10 -3.78
N ALA A 159 36.91 -0.40 -3.51
CA ALA A 159 35.88 0.59 -3.20
C ALA A 159 35.02 0.10 -2.05
N THR A 160 34.71 0.99 -1.13
CA THR A 160 33.87 0.67 0.02
C THR A 160 32.62 1.54 0.00
N THR A 161 31.50 0.96 0.36
CA THR A 161 30.21 1.62 0.53
C THR A 161 29.46 0.97 1.68
N GLN A 162 28.27 1.46 1.98
CA GLN A 162 27.37 0.91 2.99
C GLN A 162 26.02 0.65 2.36
N VAL A 163 25.33 -0.37 2.84
CA VAL A 163 23.99 -0.73 2.43
C VAL A 163 23.17 -1.13 3.63
N GLU A 164 21.92 -0.70 3.67
CA GLU A 164 20.96 -1.18 4.64
C GLU A 164 20.31 -2.44 4.10
N VAL A 165 20.45 -3.53 4.85
CA VAL A 165 19.80 -4.80 4.52
C VAL A 165 18.39 -4.80 5.09
N THR A 166 17.42 -5.16 4.27
CA THR A 166 16.02 -5.12 4.61
C THR A 166 15.44 -6.53 4.74
N PRO A 167 14.41 -6.73 5.58
CA PRO A 167 13.76 -8.02 5.67
C PRO A 167 13.09 -8.37 4.33
N PRO A 168 13.05 -9.65 3.97
CA PRO A 168 12.33 -10.07 2.77
C PRO A 168 10.85 -9.68 2.91
N GLY A 169 10.24 -9.18 1.84
CA GLY A 169 8.81 -8.94 1.78
C GLY A 169 8.02 -10.25 1.98
N PHE A 170 6.76 -10.13 2.36
CA PHE A 170 5.87 -11.30 2.53
C PHE A 170 5.56 -12.04 1.21
N GLY A 171 6.16 -11.60 0.10
CA GLY A 171 6.02 -12.19 -1.22
C GLY A 171 4.56 -12.25 -1.69
N ARG A 172 4.09 -13.47 -2.09
CA ARG A 172 2.70 -13.65 -2.55
C ARG A 172 1.63 -13.31 -1.50
N TRP A 173 1.98 -13.26 -0.22
CA TRP A 173 1.05 -12.89 0.85
C TRP A 173 0.76 -11.39 0.87
N ASP A 174 1.65 -10.54 0.32
CA ASP A 174 1.41 -9.11 0.16
C ASP A 174 0.16 -8.85 -0.66
N LEU A 175 -0.04 -9.62 -1.73
CA LEU A 175 -1.23 -9.53 -2.57
C LEU A 175 -2.52 -9.80 -1.77
N LEU A 176 -2.49 -10.81 -0.88
CA LEU A 176 -3.63 -11.11 0.00
C LEU A 176 -3.91 -9.98 0.98
N LEU A 177 -2.87 -9.38 1.54
CA LEU A 177 -3.00 -8.25 2.46
C LEU A 177 -3.63 -7.03 1.76
N TYR A 178 -3.19 -6.72 0.52
CA TYR A 178 -3.78 -5.66 -0.28
C TYR A 178 -5.21 -5.97 -0.73
N LEU A 179 -5.53 -7.24 -0.98
CA LEU A 179 -6.87 -7.66 -1.41
C LEU A 179 -7.88 -7.67 -0.25
N LEU A 180 -7.43 -7.86 0.99
CA LEU A 180 -8.27 -8.00 2.19
C LEU A 180 -9.32 -6.88 2.35
N PRO A 181 -8.99 -5.58 2.24
CA PRO A 181 -9.96 -4.50 2.38
C PRO A 181 -11.05 -4.57 1.31
N PHE A 182 -10.69 -4.95 0.08
CA PHE A 182 -11.66 -5.10 -1.01
C PHE A 182 -12.60 -6.29 -0.77
N LEU A 183 -12.09 -7.39 -0.24
CA LEU A 183 -12.91 -8.55 0.13
C LEU A 183 -13.88 -8.21 1.27
N ILE A 184 -13.43 -7.48 2.29
CA ILE A 184 -14.28 -7.00 3.38
C ILE A 184 -15.38 -6.09 2.82
N LEU A 185 -15.04 -5.15 1.95
CA LEU A 185 -15.99 -4.24 1.34
C LEU A 185 -17.04 -4.98 0.49
N ALA A 186 -16.59 -5.92 -0.34
CA ALA A 186 -17.47 -6.78 -1.14
C ALA A 186 -18.42 -7.61 -0.25
N PHE A 187 -17.90 -8.19 0.83
CA PHE A 187 -18.69 -8.94 1.79
C PHE A 187 -19.77 -8.10 2.47
N LEU A 188 -19.40 -6.90 2.94
CA LEU A 188 -20.34 -5.96 3.54
C LEU A 188 -21.42 -5.50 2.53
N TRP A 189 -21.03 -5.31 1.27
CA TRP A 189 -21.96 -4.96 0.21
C TRP A 189 -22.99 -6.08 -0.06
N VAL A 190 -22.52 -7.32 -0.17
CA VAL A 190 -23.39 -8.51 -0.32
C VAL A 190 -24.33 -8.66 0.87
N LEU A 191 -23.84 -8.47 2.10
CA LEU A 191 -24.67 -8.48 3.31
C LEU A 191 -25.74 -7.38 3.27
N GLY A 192 -25.37 -6.18 2.81
CA GLY A 192 -26.30 -5.06 2.66
C GLY A 192 -27.43 -5.36 1.68
N ILE A 193 -27.09 -5.93 0.51
CA ILE A 193 -28.09 -6.31 -0.51
C ILE A 193 -29.02 -7.42 0.02
N SER A 194 -28.47 -8.44 0.66
CA SER A 194 -29.26 -9.55 1.18
C SER A 194 -30.24 -9.09 2.27
N ARG A 195 -29.82 -8.15 3.14
CA ARG A 195 -30.72 -7.55 4.14
C ARG A 195 -31.83 -6.72 3.50
N MET A 196 -31.53 -5.97 2.44
CA MET A 196 -32.55 -5.20 1.71
C MET A 196 -33.59 -6.09 1.02
N LYS A 197 -33.15 -7.20 0.41
CA LYS A 197 -34.06 -8.18 -0.21
C LYS A 197 -34.98 -8.83 0.83
N ARG A 198 -34.46 -9.21 1.98
CA ARG A 198 -35.26 -9.79 3.08
C ARG A 198 -36.34 -8.81 3.59
N ARG A 199 -36.00 -7.53 3.74
CA ARG A 199 -36.94 -6.47 4.14
C ARG A 199 -38.04 -6.23 3.12
N LYS A 200 -37.73 -6.26 1.82
CA LYS A 200 -38.73 -6.14 0.75
C LYS A 200 -39.70 -7.32 0.77
N ASN A 201 -39.21 -8.53 0.87
CA ASN A 201 -40.04 -9.74 0.92
C ASN A 201 -40.96 -9.78 2.16
N ALA A 202 -40.46 -9.35 3.34
CA ALA A 202 -41.29 -9.24 4.55
C ALA A 202 -42.43 -8.21 4.38
N ARG A 203 -42.16 -7.05 3.75
CA ARG A 203 -43.21 -6.04 3.49
C ARG A 203 -44.27 -6.54 2.51
N LEU A 204 -43.87 -7.26 1.45
CA LEU A 204 -44.82 -7.85 0.50
C LEU A 204 -45.70 -8.89 1.16
N ARG A 205 -45.14 -9.71 2.04
CA ARG A 205 -45.89 -10.73 2.77
C ARG A 205 -46.91 -10.12 3.73
N ASN A 206 -46.54 -9.15 4.50
CA ASN A 206 -47.44 -8.46 5.43
C ASN A 206 -48.56 -7.68 4.68
N GLY A 207 -48.25 -7.06 3.52
CA GLY A 207 -49.23 -6.40 2.68
C GLY A 207 -50.26 -7.36 2.08
N ALA A 208 -49.86 -8.60 1.72
CA ALA A 208 -50.75 -9.62 1.22
C ALA A 208 -51.69 -10.15 2.31
N GLU A 209 -51.20 -10.34 3.55
CA GLU A 209 -52.02 -10.77 4.70
C GLU A 209 -53.11 -9.76 5.07
N THR A 210 -52.80 -8.43 4.92
CA THR A 210 -53.77 -7.36 5.21
C THR A 210 -54.92 -7.34 4.19
N LEU A 211 -54.67 -7.76 2.94
CA LEU A 211 -55.70 -7.80 1.88
C LEU A 211 -56.61 -9.05 1.96
N ILE A 212 -56.19 -10.10 2.64
CA ILE A 212 -56.90 -11.39 2.77
C ILE A 212 -57.71 -11.45 4.10
N ALA A 213 -57.52 -10.47 5.01
CA ALA A 213 -58.29 -10.40 6.23
C ALA A 213 -59.78 -10.33 5.92
N PRO A 214 -60.62 -11.32 6.33
CA PRO A 214 -62.03 -11.32 6.04
C PRO A 214 -62.68 -10.09 6.69
N GLN A 215 -63.33 -9.27 5.86
CA GLN A 215 -64.22 -8.24 6.38
C GLN A 215 -65.33 -8.89 7.20
N THR A 216 -65.33 -8.65 8.49
CA THR A 216 -66.39 -9.13 9.40
C THR A 216 -67.68 -8.44 8.94
N PRO A 217 -68.73 -9.20 8.50
CA PRO A 217 -69.99 -8.63 8.08
C PRO A 217 -70.71 -7.97 9.26
N GLY A 218 -70.98 -6.67 9.10
CA GLY A 218 -71.96 -5.82 9.70
C GLY A 218 -72.50 -6.15 11.09
N GLN A 219 -72.14 -5.33 12.06
CA GLN A 219 -73.07 -5.08 13.16
C GLN A 219 -74.25 -4.25 12.63
N VAL A 220 -75.37 -4.94 12.40
CA VAL A 220 -76.66 -4.29 12.20
C VAL A 220 -77.04 -3.60 13.49
N GLN A 221 -76.93 -2.30 13.53
CA GLN A 221 -77.39 -1.46 14.64
C GLN A 221 -78.93 -1.47 14.62
N ARG A 222 -79.55 -2.24 15.52
CA ARG A 222 -80.99 -2.12 15.79
C ARG A 222 -81.21 -0.84 16.59
N SER A 223 -81.78 0.18 15.94
CA SER A 223 -82.44 1.31 16.62
C SER A 223 -83.87 0.87 17.01
N ASN A 224 -84.14 0.96 18.24
CA ASN A 224 -85.49 1.08 18.81
C ASN A 224 -85.69 2.53 19.24
#